data_52f3bf726fe14a5c9f2bcafd75267061
#
_entry.id   52f3bf726fe14a5c9f2bcafd75267061
#
_cell.length_a   1.000
_cell.length_b   1.000
_cell.length_c   1.000
_cell.angle_alpha   90.00
_cell.angle_beta   90.00
_cell.angle_gamma   90.00
#
_symmetry.space_group_name_H-M   'P 1'
#
loop_
_entity.id
_entity.type
_entity.pdbx_description
1 polymer ?
#
loop_
_entity_poly.entity_id
_entity_poly.type
_entity_poly.pdbx_seq_one_letter_code
_entity_poly.pdbx_strand_id
1 'polypeptide(L)'
;MRRLIQIALLLVAAACPPPLSAERAPVASLLEMRRDGVVVQKFDLSCGAAALATILNHQHGDPVPEREIARALMQRREYLADPSRLRVQQGFSLLDLKRYVDKRGYEGVGFGRLTPRDLVEQAPVLVPLSLHGYNHFVVFRGMRGNRVLLADPAWGNRTLRVERFEKAWIEAPKIGKVGFVVARRDRSAAPNRLAPRARDFVILR
;
A
#
# COMPACT_ATOMS: atom_id res chain seq x y z
N MET A 1 68.89 55.15 -23.06
CA MET A 1 68.08 53.92 -23.33
C MET A 1 67.38 53.56 -22.04
N ARG A 2 66.09 54.01 -21.86
CA ARG A 2 65.27 53.75 -20.69
C ARG A 2 64.27 52.61 -21.05
N ARG A 3 64.36 51.45 -20.41
CA ARG A 3 63.42 50.35 -20.56
C ARG A 3 62.27 50.60 -19.59
N LEU A 4 61.05 50.79 -20.12
CA LEU A 4 59.80 50.84 -19.40
C LEU A 4 59.37 49.42 -19.12
N ILE A 5 59.26 49.05 -17.84
CA ILE A 5 58.65 47.77 -17.36
C ILE A 5 57.17 48.04 -17.14
N GLN A 6 56.33 47.49 -17.99
CA GLN A 6 54.85 47.44 -17.78
C GLN A 6 54.54 46.32 -16.85
N ILE A 7 54.03 46.63 -15.66
CA ILE A 7 53.44 45.66 -14.70
C ILE A 7 51.99 45.48 -15.08
N ALA A 8 51.68 44.34 -15.62
CA ALA A 8 50.28 43.94 -15.87
C ALA A 8 49.64 43.43 -14.54
N LEU A 9 48.67 44.17 -14.01
CA LEU A 9 47.88 43.79 -12.83
C LEU A 9 46.77 42.84 -13.27
N LEU A 10 46.91 41.56 -13.00
CA LEU A 10 45.85 40.55 -13.21
C LEU A 10 44.82 40.65 -12.06
N LEU A 11 43.68 41.24 -12.36
CA LEU A 11 42.49 41.17 -11.48
C LEU A 11 41.89 39.78 -11.57
N VAL A 12 42.11 38.92 -10.55
CA VAL A 12 41.39 37.67 -10.37
C VAL A 12 40.04 37.99 -9.75
N ALA A 13 39.00 38.02 -10.58
CA ALA A 13 37.61 38.09 -10.10
C ALA A 13 37.25 36.75 -9.42
N ALA A 14 37.17 36.75 -8.10
CA ALA A 14 36.66 35.63 -7.33
C ALA A 14 35.18 35.48 -7.65
N ALA A 15 34.83 34.51 -8.52
CA ALA A 15 33.45 34.11 -8.78
C ALA A 15 32.91 33.43 -7.52
N CYS A 16 32.09 34.15 -6.76
CA CYS A 16 31.34 33.59 -5.65
C CYS A 16 30.30 32.59 -6.22
N PRO A 17 30.33 31.27 -5.84
CA PRO A 17 29.33 30.34 -6.32
C PRO A 17 27.95 30.81 -5.85
N PRO A 18 26.89 30.66 -6.69
CA PRO A 18 25.54 31.02 -6.28
C PRO A 18 25.14 30.16 -5.07
N PRO A 19 24.35 30.70 -4.11
CA PRO A 19 23.87 29.93 -2.98
C PRO A 19 23.08 28.76 -3.50
N LEU A 20 23.46 27.55 -3.10
CA LEU A 20 22.68 26.33 -3.30
C LEU A 20 21.30 26.56 -2.65
N SER A 21 20.30 26.89 -3.47
CA SER A 21 18.92 26.90 -3.03
C SER A 21 18.59 25.49 -2.57
N ALA A 22 18.64 25.23 -1.28
CA ALA A 22 18.15 24.00 -0.69
C ALA A 22 16.66 23.93 -1.01
N GLU A 23 16.31 23.20 -2.06
CA GLU A 23 14.92 22.91 -2.43
C GLU A 23 14.29 22.24 -1.22
N ARG A 24 13.48 22.99 -0.47
CA ARG A 24 12.79 22.48 0.70
C ARG A 24 11.86 21.39 0.22
N ALA A 25 12.11 20.14 0.64
CA ALA A 25 11.20 19.04 0.38
C ALA A 25 9.78 19.49 0.76
N PRO A 26 8.78 19.29 -0.10
CA PRO A 26 7.41 19.71 0.18
C PRO A 26 6.94 19.10 1.51
N VAL A 27 6.47 19.97 2.43
CA VAL A 27 5.95 19.54 3.71
C VAL A 27 4.56 18.93 3.48
N ALA A 28 4.46 17.60 3.57
CA ALA A 28 3.19 16.91 3.50
C ALA A 28 2.50 16.95 4.89
N SER A 29 1.21 17.25 4.92
CA SER A 29 0.41 17.15 6.13
C SER A 29 0.27 15.68 6.57
N LEU A 30 -0.02 15.46 7.86
CA LEU A 30 -0.27 14.10 8.36
C LEU A 30 -1.46 13.43 7.65
N LEU A 31 -2.46 14.21 7.24
CA LEU A 31 -3.61 13.67 6.49
C LEU A 31 -3.23 13.24 5.08
N GLU A 32 -2.39 14.00 4.39
CA GLU A 32 -1.84 13.62 3.08
C GLU A 32 -1.00 12.35 3.20
N MET A 33 -0.13 12.26 4.20
CA MET A 33 0.67 11.05 4.46
C MET A 33 -0.21 9.83 4.74
N ARG A 34 -1.30 10.01 5.48
CA ARG A 34 -2.26 8.93 5.75
C ARG A 34 -2.99 8.45 4.50
N ARG A 35 -3.22 9.31 3.52
CA ARG A 35 -3.95 8.98 2.28
C ARG A 35 -3.04 8.64 1.10
N ASP A 36 -1.73 8.84 1.24
CA ASP A 36 -0.77 8.60 0.17
C ASP A 36 -0.72 7.12 -0.21
N GLY A 37 -1.15 6.81 -1.43
CA GLY A 37 -1.16 5.44 -1.96
C GLY A 37 -2.20 4.51 -1.30
N VAL A 38 -3.29 5.04 -0.75
CA VAL A 38 -4.37 4.23 -0.15
C VAL A 38 -5.73 4.64 -0.68
N VAL A 39 -6.51 3.67 -1.11
CA VAL A 39 -7.94 3.87 -1.37
C VAL A 39 -8.70 3.71 -0.07
N VAL A 40 -9.19 4.84 0.47
CA VAL A 40 -10.04 4.85 1.67
C VAL A 40 -11.44 4.44 1.26
N GLN A 41 -12.00 3.42 1.95
CA GLN A 41 -13.34 2.90 1.67
C GLN A 41 -14.43 3.96 1.89
N LYS A 42 -15.44 3.92 1.06
CA LYS A 42 -16.60 4.82 1.12
C LYS A 42 -17.92 4.11 1.45
N PHE A 43 -17.89 2.78 1.43
CA PHE A 43 -19.09 1.96 1.69
C PHE A 43 -18.82 1.00 2.83
N ASP A 44 -19.87 0.65 3.55
CA ASP A 44 -19.81 -0.39 4.58
C ASP A 44 -19.47 -1.75 3.94
N LEU A 45 -18.67 -2.55 4.64
CA LEU A 45 -18.26 -3.91 4.22
C LEU A 45 -17.43 -3.98 2.93
N SER A 46 -16.96 -2.84 2.40
CA SER A 46 -16.18 -2.80 1.15
C SER A 46 -14.66 -2.77 1.35
N CYS A 47 -14.18 -3.02 2.58
CA CYS A 47 -12.74 -3.00 2.89
C CYS A 47 -11.91 -3.86 1.93
N GLY A 48 -12.39 -5.06 1.57
CA GLY A 48 -11.74 -5.93 0.59
C GLY A 48 -11.65 -5.31 -0.81
N ALA A 49 -12.72 -4.64 -1.27
CA ALA A 49 -12.73 -3.96 -2.56
C ALA A 49 -11.78 -2.75 -2.56
N ALA A 50 -11.75 -1.96 -1.49
CA ALA A 50 -10.86 -0.81 -1.35
C ALA A 50 -9.38 -1.22 -1.18
N ALA A 51 -9.10 -2.29 -0.41
CA ALA A 51 -7.77 -2.87 -0.31
C ALA A 51 -7.28 -3.38 -1.67
N LEU A 52 -8.13 -4.06 -2.44
CA LEU A 52 -7.80 -4.51 -3.76
C LEU A 52 -7.59 -3.34 -4.73
N ALA A 53 -8.43 -2.30 -4.69
CA ALA A 53 -8.23 -1.08 -5.45
C ALA A 53 -6.89 -0.42 -5.13
N THR A 54 -6.48 -0.43 -3.86
CA THR A 54 -5.17 0.07 -3.43
C THR A 54 -4.03 -0.67 -4.13
N ILE A 55 -4.08 -2.00 -4.19
CA ILE A 55 -3.06 -2.82 -4.88
C ILE A 55 -3.08 -2.53 -6.39
N LEU A 56 -4.24 -2.58 -7.04
CA LEU A 56 -4.33 -2.36 -8.49
C LEU A 56 -3.83 -0.97 -8.89
N ASN A 57 -4.27 0.06 -8.19
CA ASN A 57 -3.94 1.45 -8.52
C ASN A 57 -2.45 1.77 -8.26
N HIS A 58 -1.92 1.33 -7.13
CA HIS A 58 -0.63 1.81 -6.65
C HIS A 58 0.52 0.82 -6.84
N GLN A 59 0.25 -0.49 -6.88
CA GLN A 59 1.28 -1.47 -7.23
C GLN A 59 1.35 -1.70 -8.72
N HIS A 60 0.19 -1.87 -9.38
CA HIS A 60 0.15 -2.24 -10.79
C HIS A 60 -0.02 -1.06 -11.75
N GLY A 61 -0.42 0.11 -11.26
CA GLY A 61 -0.71 1.28 -12.09
C GLY A 61 -1.99 1.13 -12.92
N ASP A 62 -2.91 0.28 -12.48
CA ASP A 62 -4.20 0.01 -13.10
C ASP A 62 -5.31 0.72 -12.32
N PRO A 63 -5.71 1.94 -12.71
CA PRO A 63 -6.65 2.75 -11.94
C PRO A 63 -8.06 2.14 -11.99
N VAL A 64 -8.54 1.71 -10.84
CA VAL A 64 -9.89 1.20 -10.66
C VAL A 64 -10.48 1.74 -9.35
N PRO A 65 -11.69 2.33 -9.39
CA PRO A 65 -12.33 2.82 -8.19
C PRO A 65 -12.93 1.66 -7.36
N GLU A 66 -12.91 1.80 -6.03
CA GLU A 66 -13.52 0.85 -5.08
C GLU A 66 -14.94 0.43 -5.51
N ARG A 67 -15.76 1.42 -5.93
CA ARG A 67 -17.16 1.19 -6.33
C ARG A 67 -17.30 0.23 -7.51
N GLU A 68 -16.36 0.26 -8.45
CA GLU A 68 -16.37 -0.66 -9.60
C GLU A 68 -16.16 -2.10 -9.13
N ILE A 69 -15.15 -2.31 -8.28
CA ILE A 69 -14.85 -3.62 -7.71
C ILE A 69 -16.03 -4.11 -6.87
N ALA A 70 -16.50 -3.30 -5.94
CA ALA A 70 -17.63 -3.66 -5.08
C ALA A 70 -18.89 -4.03 -5.89
N ARG A 71 -19.22 -3.25 -6.93
CA ARG A 71 -20.35 -3.54 -7.82
C ARG A 71 -20.16 -4.86 -8.56
N ALA A 72 -18.98 -5.11 -9.12
CA ALA A 72 -18.69 -6.36 -9.83
C ALA A 72 -18.79 -7.58 -8.91
N LEU A 73 -18.36 -7.45 -7.65
CA LEU A 73 -18.45 -8.51 -6.65
C LEU A 73 -19.90 -8.75 -6.23
N MET A 74 -20.72 -7.71 -6.07
CA MET A 74 -22.13 -7.82 -5.73
C MET A 74 -22.98 -8.47 -6.83
N GLN A 75 -22.55 -8.43 -8.10
CA GLN A 75 -23.26 -9.08 -9.22
C GLN A 75 -23.10 -10.62 -9.23
N ARG A 76 -22.42 -11.21 -8.27
CA ARG A 76 -22.30 -12.66 -8.17
C ARG A 76 -23.63 -13.28 -7.73
N ARG A 77 -23.91 -14.47 -8.28
CA ARG A 77 -25.17 -15.20 -8.01
C ARG A 77 -25.45 -15.34 -6.52
N GLU A 78 -24.43 -15.61 -5.71
CA GLU A 78 -24.56 -15.83 -4.27
C GLU A 78 -25.04 -14.57 -3.53
N TYR A 79 -24.59 -13.39 -3.94
CA TYR A 79 -25.01 -12.11 -3.34
C TYR A 79 -26.31 -11.57 -3.94
N LEU A 80 -26.60 -11.89 -5.22
CA LEU A 80 -27.89 -11.58 -5.83
C LEU A 80 -29.01 -12.43 -5.23
N ALA A 81 -28.73 -13.71 -4.94
CA ALA A 81 -29.70 -14.63 -4.31
C ALA A 81 -29.93 -14.29 -2.82
N ASP A 82 -28.88 -13.87 -2.11
CA ASP A 82 -28.94 -13.52 -0.70
C ASP A 82 -27.97 -12.38 -0.37
N PRO A 83 -28.42 -11.11 -0.47
CA PRO A 83 -27.59 -9.94 -0.14
C PRO A 83 -27.14 -9.91 1.33
N SER A 84 -27.84 -10.61 2.24
CA SER A 84 -27.49 -10.65 3.67
C SER A 84 -26.17 -11.37 3.92
N ARG A 85 -25.73 -12.25 3.01
CA ARG A 85 -24.45 -12.97 3.09
C ARG A 85 -23.27 -12.04 3.29
N LEU A 86 -23.25 -10.89 2.60
CA LEU A 86 -22.18 -9.91 2.75
C LEU A 86 -22.07 -9.42 4.20
N ARG A 87 -23.19 -9.24 4.85
CA ARG A 87 -23.27 -8.81 6.26
C ARG A 87 -22.83 -9.92 7.21
N VAL A 88 -23.31 -11.15 6.98
CA VAL A 88 -22.93 -12.32 7.79
C VAL A 88 -21.43 -12.62 7.67
N GLN A 89 -20.86 -12.48 6.49
CA GLN A 89 -19.43 -12.69 6.22
C GLN A 89 -18.55 -11.49 6.60
N GLN A 90 -19.15 -10.38 7.02
CA GLN A 90 -18.45 -9.12 7.30
C GLN A 90 -17.64 -8.58 6.11
N GLY A 91 -18.15 -8.76 4.90
CA GLY A 91 -17.52 -8.28 3.67
C GLY A 91 -17.30 -9.37 2.62
N PHE A 92 -16.56 -9.04 1.58
CA PHE A 92 -16.20 -9.97 0.51
C PHE A 92 -15.11 -10.95 0.95
N SER A 93 -15.17 -12.18 0.43
CA SER A 93 -14.13 -13.19 0.71
C SER A 93 -12.88 -13.00 -0.17
N LEU A 94 -11.75 -13.60 0.23
CA LEU A 94 -10.55 -13.65 -0.62
C LEU A 94 -10.81 -14.35 -1.97
N LEU A 95 -11.72 -15.33 -1.99
CA LEU A 95 -12.11 -16.01 -3.23
C LEU A 95 -12.86 -15.06 -4.18
N ASP A 96 -13.65 -14.15 -3.63
CA ASP A 96 -14.33 -13.12 -4.43
C ASP A 96 -13.32 -12.19 -5.10
N LEU A 97 -12.34 -11.72 -4.32
CA LEU A 97 -11.27 -10.88 -4.80
C LEU A 97 -10.42 -11.60 -5.86
N LYS A 98 -10.09 -12.89 -5.63
CA LYS A 98 -9.38 -13.70 -6.62
C LYS A 98 -10.13 -13.76 -7.94
N ARG A 99 -11.41 -14.09 -7.93
CA ARG A 99 -12.22 -14.19 -9.15
C ARG A 99 -12.30 -12.87 -9.92
N TYR A 100 -12.31 -11.75 -9.20
CA TYR A 100 -12.30 -10.43 -9.82
C TYR A 100 -10.97 -10.17 -10.54
N VAL A 101 -9.83 -10.35 -9.88
CA VAL A 101 -8.52 -10.09 -10.46
C VAL A 101 -8.19 -11.05 -11.59
N ASP A 102 -8.59 -12.31 -11.48
CA ASP A 102 -8.38 -13.31 -12.53
C ASP A 102 -9.14 -12.92 -13.83
N LYS A 103 -10.36 -12.38 -13.70
CA LYS A 103 -11.13 -11.86 -14.84
C LYS A 103 -10.53 -10.58 -15.43
N ARG A 104 -9.84 -9.79 -14.60
CA ARG A 104 -9.19 -8.54 -15.02
C ARG A 104 -7.81 -8.77 -15.67
N GLY A 105 -7.36 -10.01 -15.80
CA GLY A 105 -6.10 -10.33 -16.46
C GLY A 105 -4.90 -10.50 -15.53
N TYR A 106 -5.13 -10.46 -14.22
CA TYR A 106 -4.12 -10.77 -13.21
C TYR A 106 -4.19 -12.23 -12.75
N GLU A 107 -3.30 -12.61 -11.89
CA GLU A 107 -3.31 -13.87 -11.15
C GLU A 107 -3.46 -13.55 -9.66
N GLY A 108 -4.58 -13.95 -9.07
CA GLY A 108 -4.80 -13.87 -7.63
C GLY A 108 -4.31 -15.13 -6.93
N VAL A 109 -3.36 -15.00 -6.00
CA VAL A 109 -2.78 -16.12 -5.28
C VAL A 109 -3.02 -15.98 -3.78
N GLY A 110 -3.72 -16.95 -3.20
CA GLY A 110 -3.89 -17.08 -1.75
C GLY A 110 -2.79 -17.95 -1.15
N PHE A 111 -2.21 -17.48 -0.04
CA PHE A 111 -1.21 -18.21 0.74
C PHE A 111 -1.74 -18.51 2.14
N GLY A 112 -1.35 -19.64 2.69
CA GLY A 112 -1.60 -20.01 4.08
C GLY A 112 -0.31 -20.28 4.84
N ARG A 113 -0.41 -20.40 6.16
CA ARG A 113 0.72 -20.64 7.09
C ARG A 113 1.84 -19.61 6.98
N LEU A 114 1.46 -18.37 6.65
CA LEU A 114 2.40 -17.27 6.49
C LEU A 114 2.99 -16.82 7.83
N THR A 115 4.23 -16.40 7.77
CA THR A 115 4.94 -15.68 8.85
C THR A 115 5.10 -14.21 8.49
N PRO A 116 5.45 -13.32 9.42
CA PRO A 116 5.77 -11.93 9.10
C PRO A 116 6.91 -11.78 8.10
N ARG A 117 7.85 -12.71 8.07
CA ARG A 117 8.95 -12.74 7.08
C ARG A 117 8.42 -12.97 5.68
N ASP A 118 7.54 -13.98 5.52
CA ASP A 118 6.92 -14.26 4.21
C ASP A 118 6.15 -13.05 3.69
N LEU A 119 5.46 -12.29 4.58
CA LEU A 119 4.79 -11.06 4.18
C LEU A 119 5.76 -10.00 3.67
N VAL A 120 6.95 -9.87 4.27
CA VAL A 120 7.98 -8.92 3.80
C VAL A 120 8.48 -9.30 2.43
N GLU A 121 8.70 -10.59 2.17
CA GLU A 121 9.18 -11.12 0.90
C GLU A 121 8.14 -10.98 -0.22
N GLN A 122 6.85 -11.07 0.12
CA GLN A 122 5.73 -11.02 -0.83
C GLN A 122 5.05 -9.64 -0.93
N ALA A 123 5.48 -8.65 -0.14
CA ALA A 123 4.80 -7.35 -0.07
C ALA A 123 4.67 -6.66 -1.44
N PRO A 124 3.54 -6.00 -1.70
CA PRO A 124 2.38 -5.83 -0.83
C PRO A 124 1.44 -7.02 -0.80
N VAL A 125 0.91 -7.36 0.38
CA VAL A 125 0.02 -8.50 0.61
C VAL A 125 -1.29 -8.04 1.25
N LEU A 126 -2.42 -8.44 0.72
CA LEU A 126 -3.72 -8.23 1.36
C LEU A 126 -3.91 -9.27 2.46
N VAL A 127 -4.15 -8.83 3.67
CA VAL A 127 -4.28 -9.68 4.86
C VAL A 127 -5.56 -9.37 5.64
N PRO A 128 -6.23 -10.39 6.21
CA PRO A 128 -7.36 -10.20 7.10
C PRO A 128 -6.88 -9.95 8.53
N LEU A 129 -7.39 -8.91 9.16
CA LEU A 129 -7.16 -8.61 10.58
C LEU A 129 -8.47 -8.64 11.36
N SER A 130 -8.44 -9.05 12.61
CA SER A 130 -9.50 -8.85 13.57
C SER A 130 -9.13 -7.71 14.50
N LEU A 131 -9.77 -6.57 14.32
CA LEU A 131 -9.52 -5.36 15.10
C LEU A 131 -10.82 -4.97 15.83
N HIS A 132 -10.77 -4.95 17.16
CA HIS A 132 -11.93 -4.62 18.01
C HIS A 132 -13.16 -5.50 17.74
N GLY A 133 -12.95 -6.81 17.46
CA GLY A 133 -14.04 -7.76 17.16
C GLY A 133 -14.63 -7.67 15.75
N TYR A 134 -14.02 -6.86 14.88
CA TYR A 134 -14.44 -6.69 13.49
C TYR A 134 -13.38 -7.23 12.52
N ASN A 135 -13.80 -8.08 11.58
CA ASN A 135 -12.92 -8.61 10.54
C ASN A 135 -12.73 -7.56 9.43
N HIS A 136 -11.48 -7.29 9.09
CA HIS A 136 -11.13 -6.20 8.21
C HIS A 136 -9.96 -6.57 7.30
N PHE A 137 -10.07 -6.25 6.03
CA PHE A 137 -8.97 -6.42 5.08
C PHE A 137 -8.10 -5.15 5.01
N VAL A 138 -6.79 -5.35 5.12
CA VAL A 138 -5.79 -4.31 4.93
C VAL A 138 -4.71 -4.77 3.97
N VAL A 139 -3.91 -3.85 3.44
CA VAL A 139 -2.72 -4.17 2.65
C VAL A 139 -1.49 -4.02 3.54
N PHE A 140 -0.79 -5.14 3.78
CA PHE A 140 0.55 -5.13 4.36
C PHE A 140 1.51 -4.56 3.32
N ARG A 141 2.18 -3.45 3.64
CA ARG A 141 3.13 -2.78 2.73
C ARG A 141 4.58 -3.14 3.02
N GLY A 142 4.89 -3.49 4.25
CA GLY A 142 6.25 -3.83 4.69
C GLY A 142 6.46 -3.65 6.19
N MET A 143 7.71 -3.81 6.61
CA MET A 143 8.12 -3.73 8.01
C MET A 143 9.43 -2.97 8.18
N ARG A 144 9.57 -2.26 9.30
CA ARG A 144 10.82 -1.60 9.71
C ARG A 144 10.98 -1.69 11.22
N GLY A 145 12.08 -2.34 11.67
CA GLY A 145 12.25 -2.66 13.07
C GLY A 145 11.08 -3.50 13.58
N ASN A 146 10.47 -3.10 14.68
CA ASN A 146 9.33 -3.79 15.28
C ASN A 146 7.97 -3.20 14.83
N ARG A 147 7.90 -2.51 13.69
CA ARG A 147 6.67 -1.89 13.18
C ARG A 147 6.33 -2.36 11.78
N VAL A 148 5.06 -2.70 11.62
CA VAL A 148 4.40 -3.04 10.34
C VAL A 148 3.75 -1.79 9.77
N LEU A 149 3.92 -1.55 8.48
CA LEU A 149 3.21 -0.52 7.72
C LEU A 149 2.03 -1.14 6.99
N LEU A 150 0.85 -0.59 7.21
CA LEU A 150 -0.40 -1.02 6.59
C LEU A 150 -1.02 0.12 5.78
N ALA A 151 -1.56 -0.20 4.61
CA ALA A 151 -2.57 0.62 3.96
C ALA A 151 -3.94 0.07 4.38
N ASP A 152 -4.60 0.80 5.26
CA ASP A 152 -5.86 0.41 5.87
C ASP A 152 -7.02 1.18 5.20
N PRO A 153 -7.96 0.49 4.53
CA PRO A 153 -9.08 1.13 3.86
C PRO A 153 -9.96 1.99 4.76
N ALA A 154 -10.07 1.65 6.04
CA ALA A 154 -10.89 2.43 6.98
C ALA A 154 -10.14 3.63 7.57
N TRP A 155 -8.80 3.61 7.57
CA TRP A 155 -8.00 4.57 8.30
C TRP A 155 -6.98 5.33 7.45
N GLY A 156 -6.54 4.76 6.35
CA GLY A 156 -5.37 5.22 5.59
C GLY A 156 -4.09 4.51 6.03
N ASN A 157 -2.94 5.04 5.68
CA ASN A 157 -1.67 4.49 6.15
C ASN A 157 -1.57 4.55 7.67
N ARG A 158 -1.17 3.43 8.27
CA ARG A 158 -0.93 3.33 9.72
C ARG A 158 0.17 2.34 10.04
N THR A 159 0.77 2.48 11.20
CA THR A 159 1.74 1.50 11.69
C THR A 159 1.21 0.79 12.94
N LEU A 160 1.49 -0.51 13.03
CA LEU A 160 1.27 -1.32 14.22
C LEU A 160 2.61 -1.88 14.71
N ARG A 161 2.73 -2.19 16.01
CA ARG A 161 3.81 -3.06 16.50
C ARG A 161 3.61 -4.46 15.94
N VAL A 162 4.69 -5.17 15.64
CA VAL A 162 4.64 -6.52 15.08
C VAL A 162 3.76 -7.44 15.94
N GLU A 163 3.94 -7.42 17.26
CA GLU A 163 3.19 -8.28 18.18
C GLU A 163 1.68 -7.99 18.13
N ARG A 164 1.31 -6.71 18.00
CA ARG A 164 -0.11 -6.32 17.87
C ARG A 164 -0.68 -6.74 16.53
N PHE A 165 0.10 -6.63 15.47
CA PHE A 165 -0.28 -7.08 14.13
C PHE A 165 -0.48 -8.59 14.11
N GLU A 166 0.47 -9.38 14.63
CA GLU A 166 0.38 -10.85 14.66
C GLU A 166 -0.82 -11.35 15.47
N LYS A 167 -1.11 -10.68 16.60
CA LYS A 167 -2.28 -10.98 17.41
C LYS A 167 -3.60 -10.68 16.68
N ALA A 168 -3.63 -9.63 15.87
CA ALA A 168 -4.80 -9.24 15.09
C ALA A 168 -4.95 -10.03 13.78
N TRP A 169 -3.86 -10.58 13.25
CA TRP A 169 -3.87 -11.31 11.99
C TRP A 169 -4.65 -12.61 12.12
N ILE A 170 -5.75 -12.70 11.34
CA ILE A 170 -6.69 -13.82 11.44
C ILE A 170 -6.02 -15.12 11.03
N GLU A 171 -6.19 -16.12 11.87
CA GLU A 171 -5.78 -17.50 11.62
C GLU A 171 -7.00 -18.31 11.14
N ALA A 172 -6.94 -18.79 9.90
CA ALA A 172 -7.99 -19.60 9.34
C ALA A 172 -7.80 -21.07 9.74
N PRO A 173 -8.88 -21.79 10.18
CA PRO A 173 -8.78 -23.19 10.58
C PRO A 173 -8.10 -24.04 9.50
N LYS A 174 -7.14 -24.90 9.89
CA LYS A 174 -6.35 -25.80 9.04
C LYS A 174 -5.39 -25.13 8.05
N ILE A 175 -5.56 -23.82 7.77
CA ILE A 175 -4.77 -23.06 6.79
C ILE A 175 -3.74 -22.17 7.48
N GLY A 176 -3.99 -21.79 8.76
CA GLY A 176 -3.13 -20.87 9.49
C GLY A 176 -3.33 -19.40 9.07
N LYS A 177 -2.32 -18.58 9.26
CA LYS A 177 -2.32 -17.17 8.88
C LYS A 177 -2.31 -17.03 7.36
N VAL A 178 -3.26 -16.26 6.83
CA VAL A 178 -3.50 -16.18 5.38
C VAL A 178 -3.15 -14.80 4.82
N GLY A 179 -2.77 -14.78 3.56
CA GLY A 179 -2.53 -13.59 2.77
C GLY A 179 -2.93 -13.78 1.31
N PHE A 180 -3.10 -12.69 0.59
CA PHE A 180 -3.47 -12.70 -0.80
C PHE A 180 -2.62 -11.72 -1.60
N VAL A 181 -2.01 -12.21 -2.67
CA VAL A 181 -1.15 -11.46 -3.58
C VAL A 181 -1.82 -11.36 -4.93
N VAL A 182 -1.68 -10.23 -5.58
CA VAL A 182 -2.07 -10.03 -6.98
C VAL A 182 -0.81 -9.93 -7.82
N ALA A 183 -0.65 -10.84 -8.76
CA ALA A 183 0.50 -10.88 -9.66
C ALA A 183 0.08 -10.59 -11.10
N ARG A 184 0.99 -10.07 -11.92
CA ARG A 184 0.80 -9.97 -13.36
C ARG A 184 1.00 -11.34 -14.00
N ARG A 185 0.14 -11.73 -14.92
CA ARG A 185 0.25 -13.04 -15.60
C ARG A 185 1.51 -13.18 -16.45
N ASP A 186 1.98 -12.07 -17.03
CA ASP A 186 3.22 -12.01 -17.79
C ASP A 186 4.48 -11.97 -16.91
N ARG A 187 4.29 -12.00 -15.57
CA ARG A 187 5.36 -11.91 -14.57
C ARG A 187 6.25 -10.67 -14.70
N SER A 188 5.80 -9.66 -15.42
CA SER A 188 6.51 -8.39 -15.52
C SER A 188 6.57 -7.69 -14.15
N ALA A 189 7.64 -6.94 -13.92
CA ALA A 189 7.78 -6.17 -12.70
C ALA A 189 6.67 -5.13 -12.58
N ALA A 190 6.02 -5.10 -11.44
CA ALA A 190 5.04 -4.06 -11.12
C ALA A 190 5.76 -2.77 -10.69
N PRO A 191 5.19 -1.58 -10.94
CA PRO A 191 5.76 -0.30 -10.48
C PRO A 191 6.00 -0.21 -8.97
N ASN A 192 5.26 -0.99 -8.20
CA ASN A 192 5.31 -1.11 -6.73
C ASN A 192 5.46 0.24 -5.99
N ARG A 193 4.54 1.18 -6.23
CA ARG A 193 4.47 2.46 -5.50
C ARG A 193 4.06 2.30 -4.04
N LEU A 194 3.70 1.07 -3.63
CA LEU A 194 3.38 0.71 -2.25
C LEU A 194 4.62 0.33 -1.43
N ALA A 195 5.79 0.21 -2.05
CA ALA A 195 7.02 -0.06 -1.33
C ALA A 195 7.22 0.93 -0.17
N PRO A 196 7.56 0.44 1.04
CA PRO A 196 7.64 1.29 2.21
C PRO A 196 8.84 2.25 2.13
N ARG A 197 8.62 3.52 2.46
CA ARG A 197 9.65 4.54 2.57
C ARG A 197 9.88 4.88 4.04
N ALA A 198 11.05 5.37 4.40
CA ALA A 198 11.38 5.73 5.78
C ALA A 198 10.34 6.68 6.42
N ARG A 199 9.83 7.65 5.65
CA ARG A 199 8.81 8.62 6.07
C ARG A 199 7.45 7.99 6.39
N ASP A 200 7.14 6.83 5.80
CA ASP A 200 5.86 6.16 5.99
C ASP A 200 5.75 5.53 7.40
N PHE A 201 6.88 5.36 8.10
CA PHE A 201 6.93 4.85 9.48
C PHE A 201 6.91 5.96 10.55
N VAL A 202 6.69 7.21 10.17
CA VAL A 202 6.37 8.25 11.14
C VAL A 202 5.14 7.81 11.91
N ILE A 203 5.25 7.84 13.26
CA ILE A 203 4.19 7.31 14.14
C ILE A 203 2.96 8.20 14.01
N LEU A 204 2.06 7.80 13.16
CA LEU A 204 0.69 8.32 13.12
C LEU A 204 -0.08 7.59 14.23
N ARG A 205 -0.11 8.19 15.42
CA ARG A 205 -0.90 7.72 16.57
C ARG A 205 -2.37 8.00 16.36
#